data_2437032633fb3d646e520753e278df6e
#
_entry.id   2437032633fb3d646e520753e278df6e
#
_cell.length_a   1.000
_cell.length_b   1.000
_cell.length_c   1.000
_cell.angle_alpha   90.00
_cell.angle_beta   90.00
_cell.angle_gamma   90.00
#
_symmetry.space_group_name_H-M   'P 1'
#
loop_
_entity.id
_entity.type
_entity.pdbx_description
1 polymer ?
#
loop_
_entity_poly.entity_id
_entity_poly.type
_entity_poly.pdbx_seq_one_letter_code
_entity_poly.pdbx_strand_id
1 'polypeptide(L)'
;MEEILQLLKDNARLSSEDIAAMTKKTVEEVNQIIKKFEDEGVILKYSAILNPDKVADKKEKVRAIIEIQVTPEREHGFDAIAERIYRFPEVKTVNLMSGGYDLQVILEGETIQEVAFFVARKLSTLNGVKSTKTHFVLKTYKENDVLYVDEKKDRREGEKKKK
;
A
#
# COMPACT_ATOMS: atom_id res chain seq x y z
N MET A 1 -19.61 11.60 -13.04
CA MET A 1 -18.91 10.32 -12.78
C MET A 1 -17.66 10.54 -11.93
N GLU A 2 -16.81 11.48 -12.29
CA GLU A 2 -15.56 11.81 -11.57
C GLU A 2 -15.81 12.23 -10.10
N GLU A 3 -16.88 12.99 -9.84
CA GLU A 3 -17.29 13.41 -8.49
C GLU A 3 -17.61 12.22 -7.57
N ILE A 4 -18.29 11.17 -8.07
CA ILE A 4 -18.58 9.96 -7.29
C ILE A 4 -17.31 9.21 -6.95
N LEU A 5 -16.36 9.09 -7.88
CA LEU A 5 -15.05 8.48 -7.60
C LEU A 5 -14.29 9.25 -6.52
N GLN A 6 -14.33 10.58 -6.55
CA GLN A 6 -13.67 11.40 -5.54
C GLN A 6 -14.29 11.20 -4.16
N LEU A 7 -15.61 11.19 -4.06
CA LEU A 7 -16.33 10.93 -2.80
C LEU A 7 -15.98 9.55 -2.23
N LEU A 8 -15.95 8.52 -3.07
CA LEU A 8 -15.58 7.16 -2.65
C LEU A 8 -14.10 7.02 -2.29
N LYS A 9 -13.23 7.78 -2.95
CA LYS A 9 -11.80 7.84 -2.61
C LYS A 9 -11.56 8.48 -1.24
N ASP A 10 -12.34 9.52 -0.92
CA ASP A 10 -12.24 10.23 0.37
C ASP A 10 -12.92 9.43 1.50
N ASN A 11 -14.07 8.81 1.22
CA ASN A 11 -14.79 7.97 2.18
C ASN A 11 -15.56 6.83 1.48
N ALA A 12 -14.92 5.67 1.42
CA ALA A 12 -15.52 4.46 0.82
C ALA A 12 -16.74 3.89 1.59
N ARG A 13 -17.11 4.48 2.75
CA ARG A 13 -18.29 4.07 3.53
C ARG A 13 -19.54 4.91 3.27
N LEU A 14 -19.47 5.91 2.38
CA LEU A 14 -20.66 6.65 1.98
C LEU A 14 -21.70 5.69 1.39
N SER A 15 -22.95 5.85 1.82
CA SER A 15 -24.06 5.10 1.23
C SER A 15 -24.42 5.66 -0.16
N SER A 16 -25.09 4.87 -0.98
CA SER A 16 -25.57 5.34 -2.28
C SER A 16 -26.55 6.50 -2.13
N GLU A 17 -27.32 6.53 -1.03
CA GLU A 17 -28.25 7.61 -0.67
C GLU A 17 -27.49 8.92 -0.37
N ASP A 18 -26.40 8.84 0.43
CA ASP A 18 -25.57 10.00 0.75
C ASP A 18 -24.94 10.57 -0.55
N ILE A 19 -24.37 9.67 -1.37
CA ILE A 19 -23.77 10.09 -2.65
C ILE A 19 -24.80 10.69 -3.59
N ALA A 20 -26.01 10.12 -3.66
CA ALA A 20 -27.10 10.64 -4.46
C ALA A 20 -27.49 12.06 -4.05
N ALA A 21 -27.62 12.30 -2.73
CA ALA A 21 -27.92 13.61 -2.19
C ALA A 21 -26.82 14.65 -2.51
N MET A 22 -25.53 14.25 -2.38
CA MET A 22 -24.38 15.11 -2.68
C MET A 22 -24.25 15.46 -4.15
N THR A 23 -24.56 14.50 -5.05
CA THR A 23 -24.34 14.64 -6.49
C THR A 23 -25.61 15.02 -7.27
N LYS A 24 -26.75 15.22 -6.58
CA LYS A 24 -28.08 15.49 -7.17
C LYS A 24 -28.50 14.44 -8.21
N LYS A 25 -28.19 13.18 -7.94
CA LYS A 25 -28.56 12.02 -8.76
C LYS A 25 -29.56 11.16 -8.01
N THR A 26 -30.17 10.22 -8.71
CA THR A 26 -30.96 9.16 -8.06
C THR A 26 -30.04 8.09 -7.50
N VAL A 27 -30.54 7.34 -6.50
CA VAL A 27 -29.81 6.20 -5.91
C VAL A 27 -29.49 5.15 -6.98
N GLU A 28 -30.45 4.90 -7.89
CA GLU A 28 -30.29 3.96 -9.01
C GLU A 28 -29.17 4.39 -9.95
N GLU A 29 -29.06 5.67 -10.30
CA GLU A 29 -27.97 6.20 -11.12
C GLU A 29 -26.62 6.04 -10.43
N VAL A 30 -26.54 6.34 -9.13
CA VAL A 30 -25.31 6.16 -8.33
C VAL A 30 -24.87 4.69 -8.32
N ASN A 31 -25.79 3.77 -8.04
CA ASN A 31 -25.50 2.33 -8.02
C ASN A 31 -25.03 1.81 -9.38
N GLN A 32 -25.65 2.27 -10.48
CA GLN A 32 -25.21 1.90 -11.83
C GLN A 32 -23.82 2.41 -12.15
N ILE A 33 -23.48 3.64 -11.72
CA ILE A 33 -22.16 4.24 -11.92
C ILE A 33 -21.10 3.49 -11.10
N ILE A 34 -21.38 3.20 -9.83
CA ILE A 34 -20.45 2.45 -8.96
C ILE A 34 -20.20 1.07 -9.55
N LYS A 35 -21.27 0.35 -9.90
CA LYS A 35 -21.16 -0.97 -10.51
C LYS A 35 -20.34 -0.93 -11.80
N LYS A 36 -20.55 0.07 -12.65
CA LYS A 36 -19.74 0.26 -13.86
C LYS A 36 -18.25 0.40 -13.54
N PHE A 37 -17.89 1.19 -12.52
CA PHE A 37 -16.49 1.35 -12.10
C PHE A 37 -15.88 0.06 -11.56
N GLU A 38 -16.66 -0.77 -10.88
CA GLU A 38 -16.23 -2.10 -10.42
C GLU A 38 -16.05 -3.06 -11.60
N ASP A 39 -17.01 -3.14 -12.49
CA ASP A 39 -16.99 -4.02 -13.67
C ASP A 39 -15.85 -3.66 -14.65
N GLU A 40 -15.55 -2.37 -14.82
CA GLU A 40 -14.46 -1.86 -15.66
C GLU A 40 -13.08 -1.88 -14.93
N GLY A 41 -13.03 -2.30 -13.67
CA GLY A 41 -11.80 -2.33 -12.89
C GLY A 41 -11.24 -0.95 -12.54
N VAL A 42 -12.04 0.11 -12.58
CA VAL A 42 -11.68 1.45 -12.10
C VAL A 42 -11.59 1.42 -10.56
N ILE A 43 -12.54 0.72 -9.92
CA ILE A 43 -12.49 0.40 -8.49
C ILE A 43 -12.03 -1.05 -8.36
N LEU A 44 -10.85 -1.27 -7.82
CA LEU A 44 -10.29 -2.61 -7.63
C LEU A 44 -10.69 -3.25 -6.31
N LYS A 45 -10.85 -2.45 -5.26
CA LYS A 45 -11.31 -2.89 -3.93
C LYS A 45 -11.61 -1.71 -3.01
N TYR A 46 -12.39 -1.98 -1.97
CA TYR A 46 -12.57 -1.09 -0.81
C TYR A 46 -11.73 -1.60 0.36
N SER A 47 -11.10 -0.72 1.11
CA SER A 47 -10.25 -1.10 2.23
C SER A 47 -10.26 -0.03 3.32
N ALA A 48 -10.26 -0.45 4.58
CA ALA A 48 -10.10 0.46 5.71
C ALA A 48 -8.62 0.63 6.04
N ILE A 49 -8.22 1.86 6.39
CA ILE A 49 -6.92 2.16 6.97
C ILE A 49 -7.07 2.05 8.49
N LEU A 50 -6.26 1.19 9.09
CA LEU A 50 -6.32 0.92 10.52
C LEU A 50 -5.14 1.58 11.23
N ASN A 51 -5.40 2.14 12.42
CA ASN A 51 -4.31 2.54 13.31
C ASN A 51 -3.72 1.28 13.96
N PRO A 52 -2.49 0.91 13.59
CA PRO A 52 -1.90 -0.31 14.08
C PRO A 52 -1.73 -0.32 15.61
N ASP A 53 -1.54 0.81 16.26
CA ASP A 53 -1.33 0.89 17.71
C ASP A 53 -2.63 0.71 18.53
N LYS A 54 -3.79 0.72 17.85
CA LYS A 54 -5.12 0.61 18.48
C LYS A 54 -5.86 -0.69 18.16
N VAL A 55 -5.27 -1.57 17.35
CA VAL A 55 -5.83 -2.89 17.08
C VAL A 55 -5.44 -3.84 18.20
N ALA A 56 -6.43 -4.41 18.89
CA ALA A 56 -6.22 -5.48 19.86
C ALA A 56 -5.68 -6.74 19.16
N ASP A 57 -4.90 -7.56 19.83
CA ASP A 57 -4.27 -8.79 19.32
C ASP A 57 -3.34 -8.60 18.11
N LYS A 58 -2.66 -7.46 18.06
CA LYS A 58 -1.69 -7.17 17.03
C LYS A 58 -0.47 -8.09 17.12
N LYS A 59 -0.35 -9.02 16.20
CA LYS A 59 0.97 -9.51 15.81
C LYS A 59 1.66 -8.38 15.04
N GLU A 60 2.67 -7.77 15.63
CA GLU A 60 3.46 -6.75 14.93
C GLU A 60 4.09 -7.38 13.69
N LYS A 61 3.60 -6.98 12.52
CA LYS A 61 4.22 -7.40 11.27
C LYS A 61 5.42 -6.51 10.97
N VAL A 62 6.49 -7.14 10.59
CA VAL A 62 7.67 -6.45 10.09
C VAL A 62 7.41 -6.07 8.65
N ARG A 63 7.49 -4.78 8.35
CA ARG A 63 7.40 -4.24 6.99
C ARG A 63 8.80 -3.91 6.47
N ALA A 64 9.08 -4.33 5.25
CA ALA A 64 10.34 -4.03 4.59
C ALA A 64 10.14 -3.49 3.18
N ILE A 65 11.03 -2.59 2.79
CA ILE A 65 11.15 -2.06 1.44
C ILE A 65 12.41 -2.68 0.83
N ILE A 66 12.26 -3.35 -0.29
CA ILE A 66 13.35 -4.02 -0.99
C ILE A 66 13.61 -3.29 -2.30
N GLU A 67 14.82 -2.79 -2.45
CA GLU A 67 15.34 -2.31 -3.73
C GLU A 67 15.90 -3.49 -4.49
N ILE A 68 15.51 -3.65 -5.75
CA ILE A 68 15.95 -4.75 -6.60
C ILE A 68 16.55 -4.17 -7.88
N GLN A 69 17.76 -4.60 -8.21
CA GLN A 69 18.34 -4.39 -9.53
C GLN A 69 18.15 -5.66 -10.36
N VAL A 70 17.68 -5.49 -11.57
CA VAL A 70 17.40 -6.60 -12.49
C VAL A 70 18.06 -6.42 -13.84
N THR A 71 18.22 -7.52 -14.56
CA THR A 71 18.52 -7.48 -15.99
C THR A 71 17.20 -7.63 -16.73
N PRO A 72 16.77 -6.63 -17.53
CA PRO A 72 15.52 -6.74 -18.28
C PRO A 72 15.63 -7.87 -19.31
N GLU A 73 14.54 -8.62 -19.47
CA GLU A 73 14.43 -9.65 -20.51
C GLU A 73 14.17 -8.99 -21.88
N ARG A 74 14.75 -9.54 -22.97
CA ARG A 74 14.71 -8.91 -24.29
C ARG A 74 13.31 -8.64 -24.84
N GLU A 75 12.34 -9.52 -24.56
CA GLU A 75 10.98 -9.43 -25.11
C GLU A 75 9.96 -8.84 -24.12
N HIS A 76 10.18 -9.00 -22.81
CA HIS A 76 9.22 -8.65 -21.75
C HIS A 76 9.73 -7.58 -20.78
N GLY A 77 10.95 -7.07 -20.99
CA GLY A 77 11.52 -6.01 -20.16
C GLY A 77 11.55 -6.37 -18.68
N PHE A 78 10.98 -5.51 -17.86
CA PHE A 78 10.87 -5.68 -16.41
C PHE A 78 9.62 -6.45 -15.97
N ASP A 79 8.61 -6.56 -16.85
CA ASP A 79 7.27 -7.06 -16.49
C ASP A 79 7.29 -8.53 -16.09
N ALA A 80 8.07 -9.38 -16.80
CA ALA A 80 8.17 -10.80 -16.47
C ALA A 80 8.74 -11.05 -15.06
N ILE A 81 9.71 -10.24 -14.63
CA ILE A 81 10.28 -10.34 -13.28
C ILE A 81 9.30 -9.80 -12.26
N ALA A 82 8.67 -8.65 -12.52
CA ALA A 82 7.65 -8.06 -11.66
C ALA A 82 6.49 -9.03 -11.44
N GLU A 83 6.04 -9.74 -12.50
CA GLU A 83 4.98 -10.74 -12.42
C GLU A 83 5.34 -11.89 -11.47
N ARG A 84 6.55 -12.41 -11.56
CA ARG A 84 7.01 -13.46 -10.64
C ARG A 84 7.05 -12.98 -9.18
N ILE A 85 7.41 -11.71 -8.95
CA ILE A 85 7.53 -11.13 -7.62
C ILE A 85 6.15 -10.87 -7.02
N TYR A 86 5.20 -10.22 -7.72
CA TYR A 86 3.90 -9.88 -7.14
C TYR A 86 2.98 -11.08 -6.90
N ARG A 87 3.30 -12.26 -7.42
CA ARG A 87 2.58 -13.51 -7.12
C ARG A 87 2.88 -14.07 -5.73
N PHE A 88 3.94 -13.62 -5.06
CA PHE A 88 4.20 -14.03 -3.69
C PHE A 88 3.20 -13.37 -2.72
N PRO A 89 2.53 -14.13 -1.84
CA PRO A 89 1.52 -13.60 -0.92
C PRO A 89 2.10 -12.62 0.12
N GLU A 90 3.39 -12.73 0.42
CA GLU A 90 4.12 -11.84 1.32
C GLU A 90 4.29 -10.44 0.71
N VAL A 91 4.29 -10.33 -0.63
CA VAL A 91 4.48 -9.07 -1.36
C VAL A 91 3.18 -8.27 -1.36
N LYS A 92 3.27 -7.01 -0.96
CA LYS A 92 2.13 -6.08 -0.89
C LYS A 92 2.14 -5.08 -2.03
N THR A 93 3.33 -4.70 -2.49
CA THR A 93 3.49 -3.70 -3.55
C THR A 93 4.70 -4.03 -4.39
N VAL A 94 4.60 -3.84 -5.70
CA VAL A 94 5.72 -3.88 -6.64
C VAL A 94 5.61 -2.65 -7.54
N ASN A 95 6.67 -1.87 -7.60
CA ASN A 95 6.75 -0.67 -8.44
C ASN A 95 7.99 -0.76 -9.35
N LEU A 96 7.84 -0.37 -10.61
CA LEU A 96 8.97 -0.05 -11.48
C LEU A 96 9.45 1.35 -11.14
N MET A 97 10.75 1.51 -10.93
CA MET A 97 11.37 2.73 -10.46
C MET A 97 12.27 3.37 -11.52
N SER A 98 12.27 4.68 -11.55
CA SER A 98 13.27 5.46 -12.30
C SER A 98 14.29 6.01 -11.30
N GLY A 99 15.51 5.41 -11.24
CA GLY A 99 16.51 5.81 -10.25
C GLY A 99 17.66 4.84 -10.13
N GLY A 100 18.20 4.72 -8.92
CA GLY A 100 19.37 3.87 -8.64
C GLY A 100 19.10 2.36 -8.62
N TYR A 101 17.85 1.95 -8.71
CA TYR A 101 17.40 0.55 -8.78
C TYR A 101 16.15 0.45 -9.65
N ASP A 102 15.79 -0.76 -10.08
CA ASP A 102 14.77 -0.98 -11.10
C ASP A 102 13.39 -1.29 -10.51
N LEU A 103 13.33 -2.12 -9.46
CA LEU A 103 12.06 -2.48 -8.82
C LEU A 103 12.11 -2.18 -7.31
N GLN A 104 11.02 -1.59 -6.81
CA GLN A 104 10.74 -1.48 -5.38
C GLN A 104 9.69 -2.51 -5.01
N VAL A 105 9.98 -3.31 -3.99
CA VAL A 105 9.04 -4.29 -3.43
C VAL A 105 8.78 -3.95 -1.97
N ILE A 106 7.50 -3.86 -1.60
CA ILE A 106 7.10 -3.77 -0.20
C ILE A 106 6.53 -5.13 0.20
N LEU A 107 7.06 -5.69 1.26
CA LEU A 107 6.60 -6.95 1.81
C LEU A 107 6.40 -6.87 3.33
N GLU A 108 5.59 -7.79 3.84
CA GLU A 108 5.30 -7.93 5.26
C GLU A 108 5.52 -9.37 5.70
N GLY A 109 6.18 -9.54 6.85
CA GLY A 109 6.39 -10.82 7.51
C GLY A 109 6.13 -10.72 9.01
N GLU A 110 6.11 -11.84 9.72
CA GLU A 110 5.92 -11.86 11.17
C GLU A 110 7.21 -11.48 11.92
N THR A 111 8.37 -11.76 11.34
CA THR A 111 9.69 -11.48 11.94
C THR A 111 10.68 -10.93 10.92
N ILE A 112 11.73 -10.27 11.41
CA ILE A 112 12.87 -9.81 10.60
C ILE A 112 13.54 -11.01 9.89
N GLN A 113 13.66 -12.14 10.58
CA GLN A 113 14.26 -13.35 10.03
C GLN A 113 13.45 -13.92 8.89
N GLU A 114 12.12 -13.94 9.01
CA GLU A 114 11.22 -14.40 7.94
C GLU A 114 11.38 -13.54 6.69
N VAL A 115 11.39 -12.21 6.85
CA VAL A 115 11.62 -11.27 5.75
C VAL A 115 13.00 -11.49 5.12
N ALA A 116 14.04 -11.60 5.93
CA ALA A 116 15.41 -11.81 5.44
C ALA A 116 15.53 -13.14 4.68
N PHE A 117 14.93 -14.23 5.18
CA PHE A 117 14.93 -15.52 4.50
C PHE A 117 14.11 -15.48 3.20
N PHE A 118 12.98 -14.79 3.18
CA PHE A 118 12.21 -14.60 1.96
C PHE A 118 13.05 -13.90 0.88
N VAL A 119 13.72 -12.81 1.22
CA VAL A 119 14.59 -12.09 0.28
C VAL A 119 15.73 -13.00 -0.20
N ALA A 120 16.44 -13.65 0.71
CA ALA A 120 17.61 -14.46 0.38
C ALA A 120 17.26 -15.72 -0.45
N ARG A 121 16.13 -16.38 -0.13
CA ARG A 121 15.77 -17.67 -0.73
C ARG A 121 14.80 -17.56 -1.90
N LYS A 122 13.97 -16.53 -1.96
CA LYS A 122 12.96 -16.35 -3.01
C LYS A 122 13.31 -15.21 -3.95
N LEU A 123 13.53 -13.99 -3.46
CA LEU A 123 13.75 -12.84 -4.35
C LEU A 123 15.13 -12.85 -5.01
N SER A 124 16.20 -13.04 -4.22
CA SER A 124 17.59 -13.01 -4.76
C SER A 124 17.92 -14.15 -5.68
N THR A 125 17.12 -15.23 -5.68
CA THR A 125 17.32 -16.42 -6.52
C THR A 125 16.53 -16.40 -7.82
N LEU A 126 15.69 -15.38 -8.03
CA LEU A 126 14.93 -15.23 -9.27
C LEU A 126 15.88 -14.90 -10.43
N ASN A 127 15.69 -15.59 -11.55
CA ASN A 127 16.42 -15.30 -12.78
C ASN A 127 16.20 -13.84 -13.18
N GLY A 128 17.29 -13.13 -13.48
CA GLY A 128 17.27 -11.72 -13.83
C GLY A 128 17.49 -10.78 -12.66
N VAL A 129 17.36 -11.21 -11.40
CA VAL A 129 17.72 -10.41 -10.24
C VAL A 129 19.23 -10.36 -10.08
N LYS A 130 19.80 -9.15 -10.10
CA LYS A 130 21.25 -8.89 -9.91
C LYS A 130 21.61 -8.67 -8.45
N SER A 131 20.84 -7.85 -7.78
CA SER A 131 21.05 -7.50 -6.37
C SER A 131 19.77 -7.09 -5.69
N THR A 132 19.75 -7.25 -4.37
CA THR A 132 18.67 -6.81 -3.50
C THR A 132 19.24 -6.03 -2.33
N LYS A 133 18.54 -4.97 -1.90
CA LYS A 133 18.87 -4.22 -0.69
C LYS A 133 17.62 -4.05 0.15
N THR A 134 17.67 -4.51 1.39
CA THR A 134 16.53 -4.55 2.31
C THR A 134 16.58 -3.39 3.29
N HIS A 135 15.48 -2.66 3.41
CA HIS A 135 15.26 -1.61 4.40
C HIS A 135 14.07 -1.98 5.26
N PHE A 136 14.26 -2.10 6.57
CA PHE A 136 13.16 -2.34 7.49
C PHE A 136 12.50 -1.02 7.89
N VAL A 137 11.17 -0.96 7.79
CA VAL A 137 10.39 0.20 8.25
C VAL A 137 10.30 0.14 9.76
N LEU A 138 10.94 1.08 10.45
CA LEU A 138 10.93 1.15 11.91
C LEU A 138 9.67 1.82 12.45
N LYS A 139 9.16 2.83 11.74
CA LYS A 139 7.96 3.57 12.13
C LYS A 139 7.34 4.25 10.92
N THR A 140 6.01 4.18 10.82
CA THR A 140 5.24 4.94 9.84
C THR A 140 4.62 6.15 10.53
N TYR A 141 4.90 7.36 10.05
CA TYR A 141 4.33 8.60 10.58
C TYR A 141 3.06 9.02 9.83
N LYS A 142 3.06 8.84 8.51
CA LYS A 142 1.92 9.15 7.63
C LYS A 142 1.87 8.14 6.49
N GLU A 143 0.69 7.66 6.14
CA GLU A 143 0.45 6.81 4.97
C GLU A 143 -0.96 7.06 4.44
N ASN A 144 -1.11 7.12 3.11
CA ASN A 144 -2.39 7.39 2.44
C ASN A 144 -3.15 8.59 3.04
N ASP A 145 -2.43 9.69 3.28
CA ASP A 145 -2.91 10.95 3.90
C ASP A 145 -3.40 10.85 5.35
N VAL A 146 -3.27 9.68 5.99
CA VAL A 146 -3.60 9.46 7.39
C VAL A 146 -2.36 9.55 8.27
N LEU A 147 -2.43 10.38 9.32
CA LEU A 147 -1.39 10.49 10.35
C LEU A 147 -1.54 9.38 11.38
N TYR A 148 -0.44 8.69 11.67
CA TYR A 148 -0.36 7.65 12.70
C TYR A 148 0.19 8.17 14.03
N VAL A 149 0.40 9.50 14.16
CA VAL A 149 0.94 10.14 15.36
C VAL A 149 -0.21 10.64 16.25
N ASP A 150 -0.18 10.32 17.55
CA ASP A 150 -1.09 10.90 18.52
C ASP A 150 -0.72 12.38 18.75
N GLU A 151 -1.49 13.32 18.18
CA GLU A 151 -1.30 14.76 18.37
C GLU A 151 -1.27 15.20 19.86
N LYS A 152 -1.83 14.39 20.76
CA LYS A 152 -1.85 14.65 22.21
C LYS A 152 -0.49 14.42 22.90
N LYS A 153 0.40 13.63 22.33
CA LYS A 153 1.74 13.40 22.91
C LYS A 153 2.70 14.55 22.61
N ASP A 154 2.57 15.18 21.47
CA ASP A 154 3.48 16.23 21.01
C ASP A 154 3.31 17.56 21.79
N ARG A 155 2.08 17.86 22.26
CA ARG A 155 1.82 19.05 23.09
C ARG A 155 2.43 18.99 24.49
N ARG A 156 2.65 17.81 25.06
CA ARG A 156 3.21 17.66 26.43
C ARG A 156 4.74 17.73 26.47
N GLU A 157 5.41 17.44 25.37
CA GLU A 157 6.87 17.57 25.28
C GLU A 157 7.32 19.02 25.03
N GLY A 158 6.48 19.86 24.41
CA GLY A 158 6.73 21.29 24.20
C GLY A 158 6.66 22.14 25.48
N GLU A 159 5.88 21.73 26.48
CA GLU A 159 5.74 22.46 27.73
C GLU A 159 6.85 22.19 28.76
N LYS A 160 7.57 21.07 28.64
CA LYS A 160 8.69 20.74 29.55
C LYS A 160 10.01 21.46 29.20
N LYS A 161 10.10 22.18 28.09
CA LYS A 161 11.30 22.94 27.70
C LYS A 161 11.22 24.43 28.03
N LYS A 162 10.21 24.86 28.79
CA LYS A 162 10.06 26.27 29.25
C LYS A 162 10.00 26.39 30.78
N LYS A 163 10.90 25.70 31.50
CA LYS A 163 11.21 25.99 32.88
C LYS A 163 12.69 25.94 33.13
#